data_b2defcdfc6de837b3f46ed9a975c3efb
#
_entry.id   b2defcdfc6de837b3f46ed9a975c3efb
#
_cell.length_a   1.000
_cell.length_b   1.000
_cell.length_c   1.000
_cell.angle_alpha   90.00
_cell.angle_beta   90.00
_cell.angle_gamma   90.00
#
_symmetry.space_group_name_H-M   'P 1'
#
loop_
_entity.id
_entity.type
_entity.pdbx_description
1 polymer ?
#
loop_
_entity_poly.entity_id
_entity_poly.type
_entity_poly.pdbx_seq_one_letter_code
_entity_poly.pdbx_strand_id
1 'polypeptide(L)'
;RVDDYDVRPAAYPPLRAAAAGHTYGNNNIWQMWAPGRDPVLGANTPWSEAIDHPGAFQMGHVRRLFESRPWEMLVPDQALLVGPNLPGDGFVRAAVASDRSFAFVYSPRGDPVSVDQTRLKALDLSAWWFDPRYGRAYFVHTGVGTAIQVFTPPSSGRGCDWVLVLDDAAKGYPPPGATRP
;
A
#
# COMPACT_ATOMS: atom_id res chain seq x y z
N ARG A 1 -2.37 -21.23 -6.14
CA ARG A 1 -3.60 -20.69 -5.54
C ARG A 1 -3.35 -19.25 -5.16
N VAL A 2 -4.19 -18.34 -5.61
CA VAL A 2 -4.15 -16.93 -5.19
C VAL A 2 -4.70 -16.85 -3.77
N ASP A 3 -3.94 -16.26 -2.87
CA ASP A 3 -4.36 -16.00 -1.48
C ASP A 3 -4.58 -14.49 -1.24
N ASP A 4 -4.88 -14.11 0.00
CA ASP A 4 -5.11 -12.71 0.38
C ASP A 4 -3.85 -11.83 0.23
N TYR A 5 -2.66 -12.42 0.34
CA TYR A 5 -1.41 -11.70 0.02
C TYR A 5 -1.35 -11.33 -1.46
N ASP A 6 -1.64 -12.27 -2.36
CA ASP A 6 -1.52 -12.03 -3.81
C ASP A 6 -2.45 -10.91 -4.30
N VAL A 7 -3.56 -10.67 -3.59
CA VAL A 7 -4.49 -9.58 -3.89
C VAL A 7 -3.90 -8.21 -3.57
N ARG A 8 -3.16 -8.08 -2.46
CA ARG A 8 -2.62 -6.79 -2.02
C ARG A 8 -1.60 -6.18 -3.00
N PRO A 9 -0.54 -6.90 -3.45
CA PRO A 9 0.37 -6.35 -4.45
C PRO A 9 -0.31 -5.88 -5.73
N ALA A 10 -1.45 -6.50 -6.09
CA ALA A 10 -2.24 -6.10 -7.24
C ALA A 10 -3.02 -4.79 -7.00
N ALA A 11 -3.32 -4.46 -5.74
CA ALA A 11 -4.07 -3.25 -5.39
C ALA A 11 -3.22 -1.97 -5.32
N TYR A 12 -1.88 -2.08 -5.37
CA TYR A 12 -0.94 -0.94 -5.36
C TYR A 12 -0.35 -0.54 -6.73
N PRO A 13 -0.92 -0.93 -7.90
CA PRO A 13 -0.50 -0.40 -9.20
C PRO A 13 -0.58 1.13 -9.32
N PRO A 14 -1.50 1.85 -8.63
CA PRO A 14 -1.53 3.32 -8.67
C PRO A 14 -0.18 3.94 -8.33
N LEU A 15 0.62 3.31 -7.47
CA LEU A 15 1.98 3.75 -7.16
C LEU A 15 3.00 3.50 -8.28
N ARG A 16 2.61 2.76 -9.35
CA ARG A 16 3.49 2.43 -10.47
C ARG A 16 3.09 3.12 -11.77
N ALA A 17 1.80 3.36 -12.00
CA ALA A 17 1.27 3.69 -13.32
C ALA A 17 0.24 4.82 -13.29
N ALA A 18 0.10 5.57 -12.21
CA ALA A 18 -0.96 6.58 -12.02
C ALA A 18 -2.37 6.03 -12.38
N ALA A 19 -2.63 4.76 -12.05
CA ALA A 19 -3.92 4.14 -12.33
C ALA A 19 -5.02 4.81 -11.48
N ALA A 20 -6.18 5.07 -12.10
CA ALA A 20 -7.30 5.75 -11.46
C ALA A 20 -8.00 4.92 -10.38
N GLY A 21 -7.62 3.65 -10.19
CA GLY A 21 -8.22 2.78 -9.19
C GLY A 21 -7.85 1.31 -9.35
N HIS A 22 -8.47 0.48 -8.52
CA HIS A 22 -8.33 -0.98 -8.52
C HIS A 22 -9.70 -1.63 -8.37
N THR A 23 -9.93 -2.73 -9.08
CA THR A 23 -11.13 -3.55 -8.94
C THR A 23 -10.75 -4.88 -8.31
N TYR A 24 -11.38 -5.19 -7.18
CA TYR A 24 -11.28 -6.49 -6.52
C TYR A 24 -12.36 -7.44 -7.04
N GLY A 25 -11.99 -8.68 -7.28
CA GLY A 25 -12.92 -9.75 -7.65
C GLY A 25 -12.64 -11.04 -6.87
N ASN A 26 -13.69 -11.75 -6.50
CA ASN A 26 -13.61 -13.06 -5.87
C ASN A 26 -14.48 -14.06 -6.66
N ASN A 27 -13.85 -15.08 -7.25
CA ASN A 27 -14.53 -16.07 -8.10
C ASN A 27 -15.65 -16.81 -7.39
N ASN A 28 -15.53 -17.01 -6.07
CA ASN A 28 -16.59 -17.65 -5.30
C ASN A 28 -17.85 -16.78 -5.26
N ILE A 29 -17.68 -15.44 -5.20
CA ILE A 29 -18.77 -14.48 -5.03
C ILE A 29 -19.43 -14.18 -6.38
N TRP A 30 -18.66 -13.84 -7.44
CA TRP A 30 -19.25 -13.38 -8.68
C TRP A 30 -20.08 -14.47 -9.39
N GLN A 31 -19.77 -15.76 -9.19
CA GLN A 31 -20.58 -16.87 -9.70
C GLN A 31 -21.56 -17.40 -8.65
N MET A 32 -21.60 -16.84 -7.45
CA MET A 32 -22.42 -17.30 -6.31
C MET A 32 -22.24 -18.82 -6.09
N TRP A 33 -20.97 -19.27 -6.04
CA TRP A 33 -20.67 -20.68 -5.93
C TRP A 33 -21.19 -21.25 -4.61
N ALA A 34 -21.77 -22.44 -4.71
CA ALA A 34 -22.26 -23.23 -3.57
C ALA A 34 -22.07 -24.72 -3.87
N PRO A 35 -22.01 -25.59 -2.85
CA PRO A 35 -21.98 -27.03 -3.04
C PRO A 35 -23.10 -27.50 -3.97
N GLY A 36 -22.77 -28.39 -4.90
CA GLY A 36 -23.70 -28.89 -5.93
C GLY A 36 -23.72 -28.08 -7.24
N ARG A 37 -22.90 -27.01 -7.34
CA ARG A 37 -22.66 -26.25 -8.58
C ARG A 37 -21.27 -26.52 -9.12
N ASP A 38 -21.14 -26.64 -10.44
CA ASP A 38 -19.81 -26.76 -11.06
C ASP A 38 -19.00 -25.48 -10.85
N PRO A 39 -17.76 -25.58 -10.29
CA PRO A 39 -16.95 -24.41 -10.04
C PRO A 39 -16.29 -23.92 -11.32
N VAL A 40 -16.32 -22.62 -11.56
CA VAL A 40 -15.54 -21.94 -12.60
C VAL A 40 -14.30 -21.29 -11.96
N LEU A 41 -13.14 -21.37 -12.66
CA LEU A 41 -11.87 -20.79 -12.23
C LEU A 41 -11.49 -21.12 -10.77
N GLY A 42 -11.78 -22.37 -10.35
CA GLY A 42 -11.32 -22.89 -9.06
C GLY A 42 -12.07 -22.35 -7.83
N ALA A 43 -13.31 -21.91 -7.98
CA ALA A 43 -14.17 -21.61 -6.84
C ALA A 43 -14.30 -22.84 -5.94
N ASN A 44 -14.14 -22.68 -4.63
CA ASN A 44 -14.07 -23.79 -3.68
C ASN A 44 -14.61 -23.45 -2.29
N THR A 45 -15.10 -22.24 -2.11
CA THR A 45 -15.68 -21.76 -0.86
C THR A 45 -17.09 -21.23 -1.15
N PRO A 46 -18.13 -21.63 -0.41
CA PRO A 46 -19.46 -21.06 -0.60
C PRO A 46 -19.42 -19.54 -0.60
N TRP A 47 -20.17 -18.91 -1.53
CA TRP A 47 -20.13 -17.44 -1.67
C TRP A 47 -20.49 -16.71 -0.38
N SER A 48 -21.38 -17.29 0.43
CA SER A 48 -21.80 -16.74 1.73
C SER A 48 -20.67 -16.72 2.77
N GLU A 49 -19.70 -17.61 2.66
CA GLU A 49 -18.49 -17.63 3.49
C GLU A 49 -17.38 -16.78 2.84
N ALA A 50 -17.29 -16.82 1.51
CA ALA A 50 -16.26 -16.12 0.75
C ALA A 50 -16.39 -14.59 0.84
N ILE A 51 -17.56 -14.06 1.18
CA ILE A 51 -17.80 -12.64 1.39
C ILE A 51 -16.94 -12.09 2.53
N ASP A 52 -16.60 -12.93 3.50
CA ASP A 52 -15.77 -12.59 4.66
C ASP A 52 -14.28 -12.94 4.48
N HIS A 53 -13.85 -13.25 3.25
CA HIS A 53 -12.43 -13.48 2.99
C HIS A 53 -11.59 -12.23 3.31
N PRO A 54 -10.40 -12.39 3.93
CA PRO A 54 -9.55 -11.27 4.35
C PRO A 54 -9.25 -10.26 3.24
N GLY A 55 -9.08 -10.73 1.99
CA GLY A 55 -8.80 -9.87 0.84
C GLY A 55 -9.86 -8.79 0.61
N ALA A 56 -11.14 -9.05 0.90
CA ALA A 56 -12.21 -8.06 0.75
C ALA A 56 -12.02 -6.88 1.75
N PHE A 57 -11.75 -7.20 3.02
CA PHE A 57 -11.48 -6.18 4.06
C PHE A 57 -10.19 -5.40 3.79
N GLN A 58 -9.16 -6.09 3.29
CA GLN A 58 -7.88 -5.48 2.97
C GLN A 58 -7.99 -4.45 1.84
N MET A 59 -8.90 -4.64 0.88
CA MET A 59 -9.21 -3.61 -0.13
C MET A 59 -9.84 -2.35 0.50
N GLY A 60 -10.63 -2.51 1.54
CA GLY A 60 -11.11 -1.40 2.35
C GLY A 60 -9.97 -0.63 3.04
N HIS A 61 -8.92 -1.35 3.47
CA HIS A 61 -7.72 -0.71 4.06
C HIS A 61 -6.93 0.07 3.01
N VAL A 62 -6.76 -0.47 1.80
CA VAL A 62 -6.14 0.23 0.66
C VAL A 62 -6.89 1.55 0.38
N ARG A 63 -8.21 1.47 0.23
CA ARG A 63 -9.04 2.65 0.00
C ARG A 63 -8.83 3.71 1.09
N ARG A 64 -8.94 3.35 2.36
CA ARG A 64 -8.73 4.30 3.47
C ARG A 64 -7.32 4.90 3.49
N LEU A 65 -6.29 4.12 3.15
CA LEU A 65 -4.94 4.65 3.03
C LEU A 65 -4.88 5.77 1.99
N PHE A 66 -5.36 5.50 0.78
CA PHE A 66 -5.32 6.50 -0.30
C PHE A 66 -6.18 7.72 0.05
N GLU A 67 -7.41 7.54 0.53
CA GLU A 67 -8.31 8.64 0.91
C GLU A 67 -7.82 9.48 2.11
N SER A 68 -6.85 8.96 2.88
CA SER A 68 -6.25 9.72 3.99
C SER A 68 -5.31 10.84 3.52
N ARG A 69 -4.98 10.92 2.23
CA ARG A 69 -4.22 11.99 1.57
C ARG A 69 -4.96 12.41 0.29
N PRO A 70 -4.62 13.54 -0.33
CA PRO A 70 -5.11 13.90 -1.67
C PRO A 70 -4.44 13.01 -2.73
N TRP A 71 -4.83 11.74 -2.77
CA TRP A 71 -4.20 10.67 -3.55
C TRP A 71 -4.21 10.93 -5.06
N GLU A 72 -5.14 11.73 -5.55
CA GLU A 72 -5.22 12.20 -6.94
C GLU A 72 -3.99 12.99 -7.38
N MET A 73 -3.21 13.49 -6.43
CA MET A 73 -1.95 14.18 -6.68
C MET A 73 -0.76 13.22 -6.83
N LEU A 74 -0.92 11.91 -6.52
CA LEU A 74 0.18 10.96 -6.60
C LEU A 74 0.65 10.73 -8.03
N VAL A 75 1.95 10.88 -8.24
CA VAL A 75 2.65 10.60 -9.49
C VAL A 75 3.72 9.55 -9.21
N PRO A 76 3.81 8.47 -10.01
CA PRO A 76 4.88 7.49 -9.88
C PRO A 76 6.25 8.15 -9.94
N ASP A 77 7.07 7.93 -8.92
CA ASP A 77 8.44 8.46 -8.86
C ASP A 77 9.40 7.45 -8.20
N GLN A 78 9.95 6.55 -9.01
CA GLN A 78 10.93 5.56 -8.53
C GLN A 78 12.28 6.20 -8.17
N ALA A 79 12.56 7.43 -8.61
CA ALA A 79 13.77 8.15 -8.23
C ALA A 79 13.76 8.58 -6.74
N LEU A 80 12.61 8.48 -6.06
CA LEU A 80 12.56 8.61 -4.60
C LEU A 80 13.38 7.53 -3.90
N LEU A 81 13.51 6.34 -4.51
CA LEU A 81 14.23 5.20 -3.95
C LEU A 81 15.71 5.24 -4.35
N VAL A 82 16.58 4.94 -3.40
CA VAL A 82 18.05 4.88 -3.60
C VAL A 82 18.52 3.44 -3.48
N GLY A 83 19.37 3.02 -4.41
CA GLY A 83 19.95 1.67 -4.44
C GLY A 83 19.17 0.70 -5.33
N PRO A 84 19.56 -0.59 -5.29
CA PRO A 84 18.97 -1.62 -6.15
C PRO A 84 17.52 -1.90 -5.73
N ASN A 85 16.65 -2.06 -6.71
CA ASN A 85 15.28 -2.50 -6.54
C ASN A 85 15.13 -3.92 -7.08
N LEU A 86 14.62 -4.84 -6.27
CA LEU A 86 14.47 -6.24 -6.66
C LEU A 86 13.44 -6.38 -7.78
N PRO A 87 13.69 -7.24 -8.78
CA PRO A 87 12.69 -7.52 -9.81
C PRO A 87 11.55 -8.41 -9.28
N GLY A 88 10.48 -8.52 -10.07
CA GLY A 88 9.37 -9.44 -9.80
C GLY A 88 8.52 -9.07 -8.59
N ASP A 89 8.25 -10.04 -7.73
CA ASP A 89 7.40 -9.91 -6.56
C ASP A 89 7.99 -9.06 -5.42
N GLY A 90 9.31 -8.87 -5.44
CA GLY A 90 10.02 -7.99 -4.51
C GLY A 90 10.10 -6.53 -4.94
N PHE A 91 9.57 -6.17 -6.11
CA PHE A 91 9.71 -4.81 -6.66
C PHE A 91 9.01 -3.75 -5.81
N VAL A 92 9.79 -2.89 -5.17
CA VAL A 92 9.31 -1.76 -4.36
C VAL A 92 8.78 -0.66 -5.29
N ARG A 93 7.63 -0.10 -4.97
CA ARG A 93 6.95 0.94 -5.75
C ARG A 93 6.87 2.23 -4.97
N ALA A 94 7.18 3.33 -5.63
CA ALA A 94 7.12 4.65 -5.03
C ALA A 94 6.31 5.62 -5.88
N ALA A 95 5.54 6.47 -5.20
CA ALA A 95 4.86 7.61 -5.80
C ALA A 95 4.96 8.82 -4.85
N VAL A 96 5.06 10.00 -5.43
CA VAL A 96 5.17 11.27 -4.73
C VAL A 96 4.03 12.18 -5.18
N ALA A 97 3.46 12.94 -4.27
CA ALA A 97 2.49 13.98 -4.64
C ALA A 97 3.11 15.00 -5.61
N SER A 98 2.35 15.48 -6.57
CA SER A 98 2.82 16.45 -7.58
C SER A 98 3.36 17.75 -6.97
N ASP A 99 2.84 18.16 -5.79
CA ASP A 99 3.35 19.28 -4.99
C ASP A 99 4.51 18.89 -4.06
N ARG A 100 4.88 17.59 -4.02
CA ARG A 100 5.92 17.00 -3.18
C ARG A 100 5.66 17.08 -1.66
N SER A 101 4.41 17.17 -1.26
CA SER A 101 4.00 17.26 0.14
C SER A 101 3.90 15.90 0.85
N PHE A 102 3.77 14.81 0.12
CA PHE A 102 3.77 13.46 0.68
C PHE A 102 4.23 12.43 -0.35
N ALA A 103 4.58 11.24 0.15
CA ALA A 103 4.93 10.09 -0.67
C ALA A 103 4.44 8.78 -0.06
N PHE A 104 4.14 7.82 -0.94
CA PHE A 104 3.88 6.43 -0.59
C PHE A 104 4.95 5.52 -1.20
N VAL A 105 5.48 4.59 -0.40
CA VAL A 105 6.39 3.54 -0.85
C VAL A 105 5.85 2.19 -0.42
N TYR A 106 5.47 1.36 -1.37
CA TYR A 106 5.00 -0.01 -1.11
C TYR A 106 6.16 -1.00 -1.20
N SER A 107 6.48 -1.64 -0.08
CA SER A 107 7.44 -2.74 0.03
C SER A 107 6.68 -4.06 0.12
N PRO A 108 6.61 -4.86 -0.96
CA PRO A 108 5.76 -6.06 -1.02
C PRO A 108 6.24 -7.19 -0.12
N ARG A 109 7.52 -7.19 0.26
CA ARG A 109 8.14 -8.21 1.12
C ARG A 109 8.58 -7.67 2.47
N GLY A 110 8.30 -6.39 2.77
CA GLY A 110 8.79 -5.76 3.98
C GLY A 110 10.32 -5.64 4.03
N ASP A 111 10.96 -5.58 2.87
CA ASP A 111 12.39 -5.30 2.80
C ASP A 111 12.65 -3.82 3.16
N PRO A 112 13.78 -3.49 3.79
CA PRO A 112 14.16 -2.11 4.06
C PRO A 112 14.24 -1.28 2.79
N VAL A 113 13.85 -0.01 2.88
CA VAL A 113 13.86 0.92 1.74
C VAL A 113 14.73 2.13 2.06
N SER A 114 15.61 2.50 1.12
CA SER A 114 16.39 3.73 1.19
C SER A 114 15.69 4.80 0.40
N VAL A 115 15.41 5.94 1.04
CA VAL A 115 14.63 7.04 0.48
C VAL A 115 15.46 8.31 0.44
N ASP A 116 15.50 8.98 -0.71
CA ASP A 116 16.03 10.34 -0.85
C ASP A 116 14.94 11.35 -0.44
N GLN A 117 14.98 11.77 0.82
CA GLN A 117 14.02 12.71 1.38
C GLN A 117 14.09 14.11 0.77
N THR A 118 15.19 14.46 0.10
CA THR A 118 15.34 15.78 -0.57
C THR A 118 14.37 15.95 -1.74
N ARG A 119 13.76 14.86 -2.17
CA ARG A 119 12.72 14.90 -3.22
C ARG A 119 11.36 15.37 -2.70
N LEU A 120 11.18 15.46 -1.40
CA LEU A 120 9.99 16.04 -0.77
C LEU A 120 10.24 17.51 -0.42
N LYS A 121 9.19 18.31 -0.50
CA LYS A 121 9.23 19.75 -0.12
C LYS A 121 8.70 19.90 1.30
N ALA A 122 9.50 19.50 2.27
CA ALA A 122 9.16 19.62 3.67
C ALA A 122 10.40 19.99 4.48
N LEU A 123 10.25 20.86 5.48
CA LEU A 123 11.29 21.12 6.47
C LEU A 123 11.37 19.94 7.43
N ASP A 124 10.22 19.47 7.91
CA ASP A 124 10.09 18.31 8.75
C ASP A 124 9.19 17.26 8.08
N LEU A 125 9.64 16.02 8.06
CA LEU A 125 8.90 14.88 7.55
C LEU A 125 8.38 14.02 8.69
N SER A 126 7.09 13.69 8.66
CA SER A 126 6.51 12.64 9.48
C SER A 126 6.53 11.32 8.70
N ALA A 127 7.07 10.28 9.31
CA ALA A 127 7.17 8.95 8.71
C ALA A 127 6.29 7.94 9.45
N TRP A 128 5.61 7.09 8.69
CA TRP A 128 4.72 6.06 9.18
C TRP A 128 4.91 4.76 8.41
N TRP A 129 4.81 3.62 9.10
CA TRP A 129 4.54 2.34 8.46
C TRP A 129 3.05 2.03 8.54
N PHE A 130 2.41 1.82 7.39
CA PHE A 130 1.03 1.35 7.32
C PHE A 130 1.02 -0.14 7.00
N ASP A 131 0.29 -0.90 7.82
CA ASP A 131 0.06 -2.34 7.62
C ASP A 131 -1.19 -2.57 6.79
N PRO A 132 -1.06 -3.01 5.52
CA PRO A 132 -2.19 -3.21 4.64
C PRO A 132 -3.05 -4.43 5.01
N ARG A 133 -2.54 -5.32 5.85
CA ARG A 133 -3.23 -6.53 6.32
C ARG A 133 -4.32 -6.18 7.34
N TYR A 134 -4.04 -5.21 8.21
CA TYR A 134 -4.89 -4.84 9.34
C TYR A 134 -5.37 -3.39 9.29
N GLY A 135 -4.90 -2.60 8.32
CA GLY A 135 -5.26 -1.18 8.19
C GLY A 135 -4.77 -0.31 9.34
N ARG A 136 -3.62 -0.63 9.92
CA ARG A 136 -3.02 0.06 11.08
C ARG A 136 -1.81 0.86 10.66
N ALA A 137 -1.65 2.04 11.23
CA ALA A 137 -0.47 2.89 11.06
C ALA A 137 0.39 2.88 12.32
N TYR A 138 1.70 2.81 12.12
CA TYR A 138 2.73 2.85 13.16
C TYR A 138 3.62 4.04 12.91
N PHE A 139 3.64 4.97 13.84
CA PHE A 139 4.49 6.15 13.76
C PHE A 139 5.96 5.74 13.88
N VAL A 140 6.80 6.28 13.00
CA VAL A 140 8.25 6.02 13.00
C VAL A 140 8.98 7.18 13.66
N HIS A 141 8.89 8.36 13.06
CA HIS A 141 9.48 9.60 13.60
C HIS A 141 8.96 10.83 12.87
N THR A 142 9.27 12.01 13.41
CA THR A 142 9.25 13.29 12.70
C THR A 142 10.65 13.89 12.76
N GLY A 143 11.14 14.44 11.65
CA GLY A 143 12.46 15.06 11.61
C GLY A 143 12.78 15.70 10.27
N VAL A 144 13.95 16.35 10.21
CA VAL A 144 14.37 17.11 9.03
C VAL A 144 14.64 16.19 7.84
N GLY A 145 13.93 16.43 6.74
CA GLY A 145 14.00 15.66 5.50
C GLY A 145 15.14 16.07 4.56
N THR A 146 16.39 16.01 5.01
CA THR A 146 17.53 16.57 4.25
C THR A 146 18.52 15.54 3.71
N ALA A 147 18.28 14.25 3.91
CA ALA A 147 19.25 13.21 3.56
C ALA A 147 18.58 11.93 3.02
N ILE A 148 19.41 11.02 2.54
CA ILE A 148 19.02 9.65 2.27
C ILE A 148 18.87 8.93 3.61
N GLN A 149 17.70 8.30 3.83
CA GLN A 149 17.40 7.56 5.04
C GLN A 149 16.92 6.15 4.70
N VAL A 150 17.37 5.18 5.50
CA VAL A 150 16.88 3.79 5.44
C VAL A 150 15.70 3.65 6.42
N PHE A 151 14.58 3.14 5.90
CA PHE A 151 13.41 2.79 6.68
C PHE A 151 13.26 1.27 6.70
N THR A 152 13.24 0.69 7.89
CA THR A 152 13.05 -0.75 8.09
C THR A 152 11.63 -1.03 8.58
N PRO A 153 10.84 -1.82 7.82
CA PRO A 153 9.51 -2.21 8.25
C PRO A 153 9.53 -3.09 9.51
N PRO A 154 8.43 -3.16 10.28
CA PRO A 154 8.34 -3.99 11.49
C PRO A 154 8.49 -5.50 11.26
N SER A 155 8.24 -5.99 10.05
CA SER A 155 8.39 -7.40 9.66
C SER A 155 8.71 -7.54 8.18
N SER A 156 9.32 -8.68 7.80
CA SER A 156 9.69 -8.99 6.42
C SER A 156 9.37 -10.43 6.04
N GLY A 157 9.36 -10.72 4.74
CA GLY A 157 9.06 -12.02 4.13
C GLY A 157 7.74 -12.00 3.33
N ARG A 158 7.38 -13.14 2.74
CA ARG A 158 6.11 -13.26 2.00
C ARG A 158 4.93 -13.02 2.95
N GLY A 159 4.01 -12.17 2.53
CA GLY A 159 2.85 -11.80 3.33
C GLY A 159 3.10 -10.68 4.35
N CYS A 160 4.33 -10.18 4.45
CA CYS A 160 4.72 -9.07 5.32
C CYS A 160 4.94 -7.80 4.51
N ASP A 161 3.98 -7.43 3.67
CA ASP A 161 3.99 -6.20 2.90
C ASP A 161 3.66 -4.97 3.77
N TRP A 162 4.27 -3.85 3.41
CA TRP A 162 4.15 -2.59 4.14
C TRP A 162 4.08 -1.40 3.20
N VAL A 163 3.43 -0.32 3.64
CA VAL A 163 3.50 0.99 2.98
C VAL A 163 4.19 1.99 3.89
N LEU A 164 5.35 2.51 3.45
CA LEU A 164 5.92 3.69 4.07
C LEU A 164 5.16 4.92 3.57
N VAL A 165 4.70 5.72 4.51
CA VAL A 165 4.05 7.01 4.24
C VAL A 165 4.97 8.10 4.80
N LEU A 166 5.35 9.03 3.94
CA LEU A 166 6.14 10.21 4.30
C LEU A 166 5.30 11.44 4.03
N ASP A 167 5.14 12.29 5.02
CA ASP A 167 4.31 13.49 4.96
C ASP A 167 5.11 14.74 5.34
N ASP A 168 4.86 15.85 4.66
CA ASP A 168 5.19 17.16 5.21
C ASP A 168 4.42 17.36 6.52
N ALA A 169 5.14 17.44 7.64
CA ALA A 169 4.55 17.56 8.96
C ALA A 169 3.65 18.81 9.10
N ALA A 170 3.95 19.87 8.35
CA ALA A 170 3.15 21.11 8.34
C ALA A 170 1.74 20.91 7.74
N LYS A 171 1.50 19.84 6.97
CA LYS A 171 0.17 19.53 6.41
C LYS A 171 -0.81 18.99 7.45
N GLY A 172 -0.32 18.48 8.59
CA GLY A 172 -1.15 17.97 9.67
C GLY A 172 -2.07 16.82 9.27
N TYR A 173 -1.63 15.96 8.34
CA TYR A 173 -2.42 14.79 7.93
C TYR A 173 -2.68 13.84 9.12
N PRO A 174 -3.86 13.23 9.20
CA PRO A 174 -4.13 12.22 10.21
C PRO A 174 -3.24 10.97 9.98
N PRO A 175 -3.14 10.05 10.96
CA PRO A 175 -2.47 8.77 10.74
C PRO A 175 -2.95 8.09 9.46
N PRO A 176 -2.06 7.44 8.66
CA PRO A 176 -2.45 6.77 7.43
C PRO A 176 -3.62 5.79 7.63
N GLY A 177 -4.61 5.86 6.74
CA GLY A 177 -5.81 5.04 6.83
C GLY A 177 -6.91 5.55 7.78
N ALA A 178 -6.66 6.63 8.53
CA ALA A 178 -7.72 7.34 9.25
C ALA A 178 -8.49 8.27 8.29
N THR A 179 -9.79 8.43 8.53
CA THR A 179 -10.62 9.37 7.77
C THR A 179 -10.14 10.81 7.97
N ARG A 180 -10.05 11.56 6.89
CA ARG A 180 -9.85 13.01 6.97
C ARG A 180 -11.11 13.64 7.58
N PRO A 181 -10.97 14.60 8.49
CA PRO A 181 -12.10 15.34 9.04
C PRO A 181 -12.89 16.10 7.98
#